data_4806d86b09d5336413da8fc9f4fb49c7
#
_entry.id   4806d86b09d5336413da8fc9f4fb49c7
#
_cell.length_a   1.000
_cell.length_b   1.000
_cell.length_c   1.000
_cell.angle_alpha   90.00
_cell.angle_beta   90.00
_cell.angle_gamma   90.00
#
_symmetry.space_group_name_H-M   'P 1'
#
loop_
_entity.id
_entity.type
_entity.pdbx_description
1 polymer ?
#
loop_
_entity_poly.entity_id
_entity_poly.type
_entity_poly.pdbx_seq_one_letter_code
_entity_poly.pdbx_strand_id
1 'polypeptide(L)'
;VDLRSIAPTAAGPDSVPHWTAPGSYEISPGVFRIPLPLPEGPPAINVYAVADGDDVVLIDSGWATEDGERHLVQGLERIGFEPSGISRFLITHWHTDHYSQALEVRRRHGTPISLGVGERATVEWHAAGAEAARVSSGTAATLARAGAHDMIAMMHGVPDVGVELPDHWLEGNPRIVLRNRTLVAIPTPGHTNGHYSFWDPGARLFFTGDHVLPRITPWIGLETAAGRLPLGDYLASLLLVQTMPDAQLLPAHGPTLPSADTRARQLIDHHHGRLDRTLDAVSSHGVTAFDVAHRLRWTRRDQRLGDLPAPLRPYAVIETVAHLDVLVDRGAVQVVESDGVALYSR
;
A
#
# COMPACT_ATOMS: atom_id res chain seq x y z
N VAL A 1 -7.83 13.33 -5.01
CA VAL A 1 -7.00 13.75 -6.16
C VAL A 1 -7.48 12.94 -7.33
N ASP A 2 -7.93 13.58 -8.41
CA ASP A 2 -8.21 12.84 -9.63
C ASP A 2 -6.88 12.30 -10.18
N LEU A 3 -6.56 11.06 -9.78
CA LEU A 3 -5.37 10.34 -10.23
C LEU A 3 -5.39 10.06 -11.74
N ARG A 4 -6.53 10.31 -12.40
CA ARG A 4 -6.70 10.22 -13.85
C ARG A 4 -6.03 11.41 -14.59
N SER A 5 -5.77 12.51 -13.89
CA SER A 5 -5.20 13.74 -14.50
C SER A 5 -3.67 13.83 -14.45
N ILE A 6 -2.97 12.78 -14.00
CA ILE A 6 -1.51 12.74 -14.04
C ILE A 6 -1.10 12.38 -15.47
N ALA A 7 -0.79 13.40 -16.27
CA ALA A 7 -0.30 13.22 -17.63
C ALA A 7 0.94 12.29 -17.66
N PRO A 8 1.05 11.38 -18.64
CA PRO A 8 2.18 10.48 -18.76
C PRO A 8 3.47 11.29 -19.01
N THR A 9 4.39 11.26 -18.06
CA THR A 9 5.77 11.65 -18.32
C THR A 9 6.50 10.44 -18.88
N ALA A 10 7.19 10.64 -19.98
CA ALA A 10 8.05 9.75 -20.77
C ALA A 10 7.99 8.24 -20.48
N ALA A 11 7.75 7.46 -21.51
CA ALA A 11 7.71 6.01 -21.51
C ALA A 11 8.88 5.40 -20.71
N GLY A 12 8.55 4.69 -19.63
CA GLY A 12 9.45 3.73 -19.00
C GLY A 12 9.68 2.53 -19.94
N PRO A 13 10.47 1.52 -19.53
CA PRO A 13 10.81 0.37 -20.35
C PRO A 13 9.60 -0.49 -20.78
N ASP A 14 8.40 -0.24 -20.27
CA ASP A 14 7.17 -0.77 -20.83
C ASP A 14 6.95 -0.14 -22.22
N SER A 15 7.11 -0.92 -23.26
CA SER A 15 6.77 -0.54 -24.64
C SER A 15 5.27 -0.24 -24.86
N VAL A 16 4.48 -0.26 -23.78
CA VAL A 16 3.06 -0.02 -23.75
C VAL A 16 2.78 1.47 -23.49
N PRO A 17 1.98 2.12 -24.35
CA PRO A 17 1.70 3.56 -24.23
C PRO A 17 1.09 3.98 -22.89
N HIS A 18 0.43 3.05 -22.19
CA HIS A 18 -0.23 3.29 -20.91
C HIS A 18 -0.14 2.06 -20.01
N TRP A 19 0.38 2.23 -18.78
CA TRP A 19 0.56 1.12 -17.83
C TRP A 19 -0.77 0.45 -17.39
N THR A 20 -1.92 1.11 -17.59
CA THR A 20 -3.25 0.59 -17.29
C THR A 20 -3.90 -0.15 -18.47
N ALA A 21 -3.23 -0.24 -19.62
CA ALA A 21 -3.80 -0.90 -20.79
C ALA A 21 -4.08 -2.38 -20.47
N PRO A 22 -5.30 -2.90 -20.78
CA PRO A 22 -5.64 -4.29 -20.55
C PRO A 22 -4.71 -5.23 -21.32
N GLY A 23 -4.26 -6.29 -20.67
CA GLY A 23 -3.38 -7.27 -21.31
C GLY A 23 -2.51 -8.02 -20.32
N SER A 24 -1.57 -8.81 -20.87
CA SER A 24 -0.55 -9.50 -20.12
C SER A 24 0.80 -9.17 -20.74
N TYR A 25 1.70 -8.61 -19.96
CA TYR A 25 2.95 -8.06 -20.43
C TYR A 25 4.10 -8.80 -19.78
N GLU A 26 4.90 -9.51 -20.57
CA GLU A 26 6.06 -10.21 -20.06
C GLU A 26 7.13 -9.21 -19.60
N ILE A 27 7.51 -9.28 -18.33
CA ILE A 27 8.53 -8.43 -17.71
C ILE A 27 9.88 -9.12 -17.70
N SER A 28 9.87 -10.45 -17.51
CA SER A 28 11.01 -11.34 -17.51
C SER A 28 10.52 -12.74 -17.87
N PRO A 29 11.37 -13.64 -18.37
CA PRO A 29 10.91 -14.98 -18.75
C PRO A 29 10.05 -15.65 -17.68
N GLY A 30 8.77 -15.91 -18.03
CA GLY A 30 7.77 -16.49 -17.14
C GLY A 30 7.25 -15.59 -16.03
N VAL A 31 7.46 -14.27 -16.10
CA VAL A 31 6.87 -13.27 -15.19
C VAL A 31 6.09 -12.26 -16.00
N PHE A 32 4.81 -12.14 -15.71
CA PHE A 32 3.89 -11.30 -16.46
C PHE A 32 3.20 -10.30 -15.53
N ARG A 33 3.02 -9.07 -16.00
CA ARG A 33 2.19 -8.04 -15.37
C ARG A 33 0.82 -8.04 -16.01
N ILE A 34 -0.23 -8.11 -15.21
CA ILE A 34 -1.63 -8.08 -15.63
C ILE A 34 -2.29 -6.87 -14.94
N PRO A 35 -2.49 -5.74 -15.63
CA PRO A 35 -3.20 -4.60 -15.07
C PRO A 35 -4.70 -4.90 -14.96
N LEU A 36 -5.25 -4.73 -13.74
CA LEU A 36 -6.68 -4.87 -13.48
C LEU A 36 -7.29 -3.52 -13.15
N PRO A 37 -8.46 -3.16 -13.72
CA PRO A 37 -9.11 -1.88 -13.44
C PRO A 37 -9.61 -1.83 -12.00
N LEU A 38 -9.58 -0.64 -11.41
CA LEU A 38 -10.14 -0.38 -10.09
C LEU A 38 -11.36 0.53 -10.21
N PRO A 39 -12.42 0.31 -9.39
CA PRO A 39 -13.63 1.12 -9.40
C PRO A 39 -13.38 2.52 -8.83
N GLU A 40 -12.42 2.65 -7.93
CA GLU A 40 -12.03 3.90 -7.27
C GLU A 40 -10.53 3.92 -6.92
N GLY A 41 -10.00 5.08 -6.54
CA GLY A 41 -8.60 5.23 -6.20
C GLY A 41 -7.68 5.32 -7.42
N PRO A 42 -6.55 4.59 -7.46
CA PRO A 42 -5.71 4.45 -8.64
C PRO A 42 -6.50 3.83 -9.80
N PRO A 43 -6.18 4.17 -11.07
CA PRO A 43 -6.96 3.65 -12.21
C PRO A 43 -6.83 2.14 -12.42
N ALA A 44 -5.80 1.52 -11.88
CA ALA A 44 -5.58 0.07 -11.97
C ALA A 44 -4.63 -0.41 -10.86
N ILE A 45 -4.65 -1.72 -10.63
CA ILE A 45 -3.62 -2.46 -9.90
C ILE A 45 -2.88 -3.41 -10.84
N ASN A 46 -1.58 -3.57 -10.66
CA ASN A 46 -0.79 -4.59 -11.33
C ASN A 46 -0.80 -5.87 -10.49
N VAL A 47 -1.40 -6.91 -11.01
CA VAL A 47 -1.22 -8.28 -10.52
C VAL A 47 -0.06 -8.90 -11.30
N TYR A 48 0.81 -9.65 -10.63
CA TYR A 48 1.93 -10.31 -11.29
C TYR A 48 1.74 -11.81 -11.30
N ALA A 49 1.76 -12.40 -12.51
CA ALA A 49 1.68 -13.83 -12.71
C ALA A 49 3.10 -14.38 -12.90
N VAL A 50 3.46 -15.36 -12.07
CA VAL A 50 4.76 -16.05 -12.09
C VAL A 50 4.53 -17.49 -12.46
N ALA A 51 4.95 -17.88 -13.66
CA ALA A 51 4.80 -19.25 -14.17
C ALA A 51 5.61 -20.24 -13.31
N ASP A 52 4.98 -21.36 -12.94
CA ASP A 52 5.56 -22.46 -12.14
C ASP A 52 5.26 -23.84 -12.77
N GLY A 53 5.84 -24.09 -13.93
CA GLY A 53 5.53 -25.26 -14.75
C GLY A 53 4.18 -25.13 -15.41
N ASP A 54 3.26 -26.06 -15.15
CA ASP A 54 1.89 -26.04 -15.66
C ASP A 54 0.94 -25.18 -14.81
N ASP A 55 1.44 -24.67 -13.68
CA ASP A 55 0.71 -23.83 -12.75
C ASP A 55 1.22 -22.37 -12.79
N VAL A 56 0.49 -21.46 -12.14
CA VAL A 56 0.87 -20.07 -11.98
C VAL A 56 0.72 -19.62 -10.52
N VAL A 57 1.68 -18.84 -10.03
CA VAL A 57 1.59 -18.14 -8.75
C VAL A 57 1.23 -16.69 -9.01
N LEU A 58 0.27 -16.14 -8.28
CA LEU A 58 -0.06 -14.71 -8.39
C LEU A 58 0.47 -13.94 -7.19
N ILE A 59 1.06 -12.76 -7.47
CA ILE A 59 1.40 -11.76 -6.46
C ILE A 59 0.34 -10.68 -6.57
N ASP A 60 -0.41 -10.47 -5.47
CA ASP A 60 -1.67 -9.75 -5.38
C ASP A 60 -2.78 -10.34 -6.28
N SER A 61 -3.99 -9.81 -6.19
CA SER A 61 -5.13 -10.44 -6.86
C SER A 61 -6.06 -9.48 -7.59
N GLY A 62 -6.08 -8.22 -7.22
CA GLY A 62 -7.08 -7.27 -7.70
C GLY A 62 -8.30 -7.15 -6.78
N TRP A 63 -9.17 -6.21 -7.11
CA TRP A 63 -10.44 -5.99 -6.43
C TRP A 63 -11.52 -6.92 -7.01
N ALA A 64 -12.25 -7.60 -6.14
CA ALA A 64 -13.37 -8.50 -6.51
C ALA A 64 -14.54 -7.73 -7.12
N THR A 65 -14.37 -7.34 -8.35
CA THR A 65 -15.42 -6.75 -9.21
C THR A 65 -15.58 -7.59 -10.47
N GLU A 66 -16.76 -7.52 -11.10
CA GLU A 66 -17.01 -8.21 -12.37
C GLU A 66 -15.97 -7.85 -13.44
N ASP A 67 -15.57 -6.58 -13.46
CA ASP A 67 -14.58 -6.05 -14.41
C ASP A 67 -13.17 -6.53 -14.07
N GLY A 68 -12.79 -6.52 -12.79
CA GLY A 68 -11.52 -7.05 -12.31
C GLY A 68 -11.35 -8.53 -12.61
N GLU A 69 -12.37 -9.34 -12.30
CA GLU A 69 -12.37 -10.78 -12.58
C GLU A 69 -12.22 -11.06 -14.08
N ARG A 70 -13.03 -10.39 -14.92
CA ARG A 70 -12.98 -10.56 -16.36
C ARG A 70 -11.58 -10.25 -16.91
N HIS A 71 -10.93 -9.18 -16.46
CA HIS A 71 -9.59 -8.83 -16.90
C HIS A 71 -8.52 -9.81 -16.39
N LEU A 72 -8.66 -10.33 -15.17
CA LEU A 72 -7.78 -11.36 -14.64
C LEU A 72 -7.86 -12.64 -15.46
N VAL A 73 -9.08 -13.14 -15.72
CA VAL A 73 -9.29 -14.35 -16.55
C VAL A 73 -8.70 -14.17 -17.94
N GLN A 74 -9.03 -13.08 -18.63
CA GLN A 74 -8.48 -12.79 -19.96
C GLN A 74 -6.96 -12.63 -19.95
N GLY A 75 -6.42 -12.06 -18.88
CA GLY A 75 -4.97 -11.92 -18.69
C GLY A 75 -4.28 -13.27 -18.55
N LEU A 76 -4.83 -14.17 -17.77
CA LEU A 76 -4.31 -15.52 -17.58
C LEU A 76 -4.42 -16.36 -18.87
N GLU A 77 -5.56 -16.34 -19.55
CA GLU A 77 -5.77 -17.05 -20.82
C GLU A 77 -4.73 -16.67 -21.90
N ARG A 78 -4.37 -15.38 -21.98
CA ARG A 78 -3.36 -14.89 -22.94
C ARG A 78 -1.96 -15.47 -22.72
N ILE A 79 -1.67 -15.91 -21.49
CA ILE A 79 -0.39 -16.53 -21.13
C ILE A 79 -0.51 -18.04 -20.92
N GLY A 80 -1.67 -18.63 -21.32
CA GLY A 80 -1.89 -20.07 -21.33
C GLY A 80 -2.34 -20.67 -19.99
N PHE A 81 -2.86 -19.86 -19.07
CA PHE A 81 -3.38 -20.32 -17.78
C PHE A 81 -4.88 -20.01 -17.65
N GLU A 82 -5.52 -20.69 -16.72
CA GLU A 82 -6.88 -20.44 -16.26
C GLU A 82 -6.89 -20.16 -14.75
N PRO A 83 -7.94 -19.58 -14.17
CA PRO A 83 -8.02 -19.36 -12.71
C PRO A 83 -7.86 -20.64 -11.88
N SER A 84 -8.27 -21.79 -12.40
CA SER A 84 -8.08 -23.12 -11.79
C SER A 84 -6.60 -23.55 -11.72
N GLY A 85 -5.75 -22.99 -12.58
CA GLY A 85 -4.29 -23.22 -12.59
C GLY A 85 -3.52 -22.32 -11.63
N ILE A 86 -4.17 -21.45 -10.90
CA ILE A 86 -3.52 -20.64 -9.86
C ILE A 86 -3.21 -21.54 -8.67
N SER A 87 -1.94 -21.86 -8.45
CA SER A 87 -1.49 -22.75 -7.38
C SER A 87 -1.47 -22.08 -6.01
N ARG A 88 -1.28 -20.77 -5.96
CA ARG A 88 -1.33 -19.94 -4.73
C ARG A 88 -1.36 -18.45 -5.01
N PHE A 89 -1.86 -17.71 -4.03
CA PHE A 89 -1.70 -16.26 -3.96
C PHE A 89 -0.63 -15.89 -2.92
N LEU A 90 0.22 -14.94 -3.28
CA LEU A 90 1.18 -14.25 -2.42
C LEU A 90 0.71 -12.80 -2.31
N ILE A 91 0.02 -12.48 -1.23
CA ILE A 91 -0.60 -11.16 -1.08
C ILE A 91 0.36 -10.25 -0.32
N THR A 92 0.58 -9.04 -0.86
CA THR A 92 1.46 -8.06 -0.25
C THR A 92 0.88 -7.50 1.04
N HIS A 93 -0.42 -7.20 1.06
CA HIS A 93 -1.13 -6.69 2.23
C HIS A 93 -2.67 -6.85 2.07
N TRP A 94 -3.41 -6.61 3.15
CA TRP A 94 -4.84 -6.95 3.26
C TRP A 94 -5.81 -6.02 2.50
N HIS A 95 -5.40 -4.88 1.96
CA HIS A 95 -6.31 -3.95 1.30
C HIS A 95 -7.13 -4.62 0.19
N THR A 96 -8.35 -4.12 0.02
CA THR A 96 -9.37 -4.74 -0.82
C THR A 96 -8.90 -5.01 -2.25
N ASP A 97 -8.19 -4.08 -2.84
CA ASP A 97 -7.68 -4.18 -4.22
C ASP A 97 -6.49 -5.14 -4.38
N HIS A 98 -5.89 -5.61 -3.30
CA HIS A 98 -4.85 -6.64 -3.29
C HIS A 98 -5.39 -8.02 -2.92
N TYR A 99 -6.38 -8.08 -2.03
CA TYR A 99 -6.78 -9.30 -1.36
C TYR A 99 -8.12 -9.88 -1.83
N SER A 100 -9.10 -9.03 -2.17
CA SER A 100 -10.49 -9.50 -2.28
C SER A 100 -10.74 -10.47 -3.44
N GLN A 101 -10.08 -10.29 -4.60
CA GLN A 101 -10.24 -11.22 -5.73
C GLN A 101 -9.65 -12.60 -5.42
N ALA A 102 -8.60 -12.69 -4.58
CA ALA A 102 -8.06 -13.98 -4.14
C ALA A 102 -9.08 -14.78 -3.32
N LEU A 103 -9.91 -14.11 -2.51
CA LEU A 103 -10.98 -14.76 -1.75
C LEU A 103 -12.02 -15.39 -2.70
N GLU A 104 -12.41 -14.69 -3.77
CA GLU A 104 -13.35 -15.22 -4.78
C GLU A 104 -12.77 -16.43 -5.51
N VAL A 105 -11.50 -16.37 -5.90
CA VAL A 105 -10.83 -17.50 -6.56
C VAL A 105 -10.69 -18.69 -5.59
N ARG A 106 -10.34 -18.44 -4.32
CA ARG A 106 -10.27 -19.48 -3.30
C ARG A 106 -11.61 -20.18 -3.09
N ARG A 107 -12.71 -19.45 -3.01
CA ARG A 107 -14.06 -20.00 -2.84
C ARG A 107 -14.44 -20.95 -3.99
N ARG A 108 -13.97 -20.67 -5.22
CA ARG A 108 -14.29 -21.45 -6.41
C ARG A 108 -13.33 -22.61 -6.68
N HIS A 109 -12.06 -22.42 -6.40
CA HIS A 109 -10.99 -23.35 -6.83
C HIS A 109 -10.16 -23.92 -5.66
N GLY A 110 -10.35 -23.42 -4.43
CA GLY A 110 -9.57 -23.87 -3.27
C GLY A 110 -8.13 -23.36 -3.25
N THR A 111 -7.82 -22.34 -4.05
CA THR A 111 -6.46 -21.78 -4.17
C THR A 111 -5.99 -21.17 -2.84
N PRO A 112 -4.87 -21.62 -2.23
CA PRO A 112 -4.40 -21.11 -0.96
C PRO A 112 -3.86 -19.68 -1.06
N ILE A 113 -4.06 -18.92 0.02
CA ILE A 113 -3.64 -17.51 0.15
C ILE A 113 -2.62 -17.38 1.26
N SER A 114 -1.51 -16.70 0.98
CA SER A 114 -0.48 -16.33 1.95
C SER A 114 -0.49 -14.82 2.18
N LEU A 115 -0.45 -14.38 3.45
CA LEU A 115 -0.47 -12.98 3.86
C LEU A 115 0.45 -12.77 5.06
N GLY A 116 1.01 -11.57 5.23
CA GLY A 116 1.89 -11.23 6.34
C GLY A 116 1.20 -11.34 7.71
N VAL A 117 1.87 -11.97 8.69
CA VAL A 117 1.30 -12.17 10.04
C VAL A 117 0.95 -10.87 10.75
N GLY A 118 1.62 -9.76 10.42
CA GLY A 118 1.30 -8.44 10.96
C GLY A 118 -0.08 -7.90 10.58
N GLU A 119 -0.72 -8.49 9.54
CA GLU A 119 -2.11 -8.17 9.15
C GLU A 119 -3.17 -8.88 10.00
N ARG A 120 -2.76 -9.88 10.81
CA ARG A 120 -3.70 -10.76 11.51
C ARG A 120 -4.76 -10.01 12.30
N ALA A 121 -4.36 -9.06 13.13
CA ALA A 121 -5.29 -8.33 13.98
C ALA A 121 -6.34 -7.56 13.17
N THR A 122 -5.92 -6.94 12.05
CA THR A 122 -6.79 -6.18 11.16
C THR A 122 -7.75 -7.11 10.41
N VAL A 123 -7.22 -8.21 9.84
CA VAL A 123 -8.02 -9.19 9.10
C VAL A 123 -9.03 -9.91 10.02
N GLU A 124 -8.62 -10.33 11.22
CA GLU A 124 -9.52 -10.94 12.22
C GLU A 124 -10.64 -9.97 12.62
N TRP A 125 -10.33 -8.68 12.81
CA TRP A 125 -11.33 -7.67 13.14
C TRP A 125 -12.36 -7.50 12.01
N HIS A 126 -11.93 -7.43 10.75
CA HIS A 126 -12.84 -7.36 9.60
C HIS A 126 -13.63 -8.64 9.39
N ALA A 127 -13.00 -9.82 9.53
CA ALA A 127 -13.65 -11.13 9.38
C ALA A 127 -14.72 -11.39 10.46
N ALA A 128 -14.60 -10.78 11.63
CA ALA A 128 -15.59 -10.87 12.69
C ALA A 128 -16.92 -10.12 12.38
N GLY A 129 -17.01 -9.46 11.20
CA GLY A 129 -18.21 -8.72 10.82
C GLY A 129 -18.47 -7.47 11.67
N ALA A 130 -17.46 -6.99 12.40
CA ALA A 130 -17.55 -5.78 13.19
C ALA A 130 -17.77 -4.59 12.27
N GLU A 131 -19.03 -4.16 12.12
CA GLU A 131 -19.50 -2.92 11.45
C GLU A 131 -18.50 -2.36 10.39
N ALA A 132 -18.14 -3.20 9.41
CA ALA A 132 -17.14 -2.90 8.37
C ALA A 132 -17.48 -1.63 7.54
N ALA A 133 -18.71 -1.16 7.62
CA ALA A 133 -19.18 0.09 7.02
C ALA A 133 -18.74 1.34 7.79
N ARG A 134 -18.08 1.21 8.94
CA ARG A 134 -17.65 2.35 9.76
C ARG A 134 -16.14 2.50 9.74
N VAL A 135 -15.71 3.75 9.85
CA VAL A 135 -14.30 4.12 10.09
C VAL A 135 -13.75 3.26 11.22
N SER A 136 -12.61 2.61 11.01
CA SER A 136 -11.99 1.79 12.05
C SER A 136 -11.87 2.60 13.34
N SER A 137 -12.02 1.95 14.49
CA SER A 137 -11.88 2.62 15.78
C SER A 137 -10.50 3.30 15.92
N GLY A 138 -9.45 2.72 15.32
CA GLY A 138 -8.11 3.29 15.29
C GLY A 138 -8.03 4.57 14.46
N THR A 139 -8.59 4.59 13.26
CA THR A 139 -8.61 5.79 12.40
C THR A 139 -9.44 6.92 13.03
N ALA A 140 -10.61 6.59 13.59
CA ALA A 140 -11.45 7.56 14.30
C ALA A 140 -10.73 8.13 15.54
N ALA A 141 -10.05 7.29 16.32
CA ALA A 141 -9.26 7.72 17.47
C ALA A 141 -8.09 8.62 17.06
N THR A 142 -7.41 8.31 15.94
CA THR A 142 -6.33 9.13 15.40
C THR A 142 -6.83 10.52 15.01
N LEU A 143 -7.98 10.63 14.31
CA LEU A 143 -8.57 11.91 13.94
C LEU A 143 -9.07 12.70 15.16
N ALA A 144 -9.67 12.02 16.15
CA ALA A 144 -10.08 12.66 17.41
C ALA A 144 -8.86 13.22 18.16
N ARG A 145 -7.81 12.40 18.34
CA ARG A 145 -6.54 12.80 18.97
C ARG A 145 -5.85 13.95 18.22
N ALA A 146 -6.03 14.03 16.90
CA ALA A 146 -5.54 15.13 16.06
C ALA A 146 -6.32 16.44 16.21
N GLY A 147 -7.45 16.45 16.92
CA GLY A 147 -8.38 17.60 16.99
C GLY A 147 -9.26 17.76 15.74
N ALA A 148 -9.41 16.73 14.94
CA ALA A 148 -10.12 16.73 13.65
C ALA A 148 -11.45 15.94 13.70
N HIS A 149 -12.24 16.11 14.77
CA HIS A 149 -13.46 15.33 15.03
C HIS A 149 -14.47 15.38 13.86
N ASP A 150 -14.66 16.53 13.23
CA ASP A 150 -15.59 16.70 12.11
C ASP A 150 -15.18 15.90 10.87
N MET A 151 -13.91 15.50 10.77
CA MET A 151 -13.40 14.72 9.64
C MET A 151 -13.70 13.24 9.76
N ILE A 152 -14.07 12.73 10.93
CA ILE A 152 -14.44 11.32 11.13
C ILE A 152 -15.63 10.97 10.23
N ALA A 153 -16.63 11.86 10.12
CA ALA A 153 -17.78 11.67 9.27
C ALA A 153 -17.47 11.74 7.75
N MET A 154 -16.29 12.26 7.38
CA MET A 154 -15.85 12.32 5.99
C MET A 154 -15.13 11.04 5.52
N MET A 155 -14.75 10.18 6.46
CA MET A 155 -14.13 8.89 6.14
C MET A 155 -15.21 7.91 5.68
N HIS A 156 -14.95 7.28 4.56
CA HIS A 156 -15.75 6.14 4.12
C HIS A 156 -15.20 4.87 4.78
N GLY A 157 -16.09 3.99 5.22
CA GLY A 157 -15.70 2.66 5.68
C GLY A 157 -15.09 1.86 4.52
N VAL A 158 -14.28 0.86 4.86
CA VAL A 158 -13.83 -0.14 3.89
C VAL A 158 -15.07 -0.89 3.39
N PRO A 159 -15.27 -1.07 2.07
CA PRO A 159 -16.37 -1.86 1.56
C PRO A 159 -16.39 -3.25 2.22
N ASP A 160 -17.57 -3.70 2.62
CA ASP A 160 -17.73 -5.08 3.10
C ASP A 160 -17.60 -6.03 1.90
N VAL A 161 -16.40 -6.54 1.73
CA VAL A 161 -16.08 -7.53 0.69
C VAL A 161 -16.04 -8.95 1.27
N GLY A 162 -16.56 -9.14 2.49
CA GLY A 162 -16.54 -10.44 3.15
C GLY A 162 -15.12 -10.93 3.40
N VAL A 163 -14.32 -10.13 4.10
CA VAL A 163 -12.94 -10.47 4.44
C VAL A 163 -12.89 -11.81 5.19
N GLU A 164 -12.00 -12.70 4.77
CA GLU A 164 -11.73 -14.00 5.37
C GLU A 164 -10.26 -14.12 5.74
N LEU A 165 -9.92 -15.03 6.66
CA LEU A 165 -8.52 -15.30 7.03
C LEU A 165 -7.77 -15.98 5.87
N PRO A 166 -6.46 -15.70 5.69
CA PRO A 166 -5.63 -16.44 4.73
C PRO A 166 -5.39 -17.88 5.22
N ASP A 167 -4.93 -18.73 4.32
CA ASP A 167 -4.55 -20.12 4.65
C ASP A 167 -3.19 -20.19 5.35
N HIS A 168 -2.29 -19.25 5.00
CA HIS A 168 -0.92 -19.22 5.55
C HIS A 168 -0.53 -17.80 5.96
N TRP A 169 0.06 -17.69 7.16
CA TRP A 169 0.70 -16.47 7.62
C TRP A 169 2.19 -16.48 7.29
N LEU A 170 2.67 -15.43 6.63
CA LEU A 170 4.10 -15.22 6.38
C LEU A 170 4.76 -14.62 7.62
N GLU A 171 5.86 -15.23 8.07
CA GLU A 171 6.67 -14.77 9.21
C GLU A 171 8.16 -14.70 8.80
N GLY A 172 8.88 -13.68 9.25
CA GLY A 172 10.29 -13.47 8.89
C GLY A 172 10.49 -13.31 7.39
N ASN A 173 11.52 -13.96 6.83
CA ASN A 173 11.88 -13.89 5.42
C ASN A 173 11.79 -15.27 4.75
N PRO A 174 10.61 -15.88 4.61
CA PRO A 174 10.47 -17.21 4.06
C PRO A 174 10.88 -17.23 2.58
N ARG A 175 11.52 -18.34 2.18
CA ARG A 175 11.84 -18.63 0.78
C ARG A 175 10.68 -19.41 0.17
N ILE A 176 10.15 -18.90 -0.92
CA ILE A 176 9.08 -19.53 -1.69
C ILE A 176 9.72 -20.18 -2.91
N VAL A 177 9.92 -21.50 -2.80
CA VAL A 177 10.58 -22.28 -3.85
C VAL A 177 9.54 -22.63 -4.91
N LEU A 178 9.78 -22.20 -6.13
CA LEU A 178 9.05 -22.57 -7.35
C LEU A 178 9.94 -23.46 -8.21
N ARG A 179 9.38 -24.07 -9.26
CA ARG A 179 10.14 -25.02 -10.12
C ARG A 179 11.38 -24.37 -10.76
N ASN A 180 11.25 -23.13 -11.22
CA ASN A 180 12.28 -22.45 -12.00
C ASN A 180 12.92 -21.26 -11.28
N ARG A 181 12.43 -20.88 -10.10
CA ARG A 181 12.92 -19.73 -9.33
C ARG A 181 12.63 -19.85 -7.84
N THR A 182 13.24 -18.99 -7.09
CA THR A 182 12.91 -18.83 -5.67
C THR A 182 12.62 -17.37 -5.41
N LEU A 183 11.45 -17.08 -4.84
CA LEU A 183 11.13 -15.78 -4.32
C LEU A 183 11.49 -15.73 -2.82
N VAL A 184 11.86 -14.56 -2.34
CA VAL A 184 12.04 -14.30 -0.90
C VAL A 184 10.96 -13.30 -0.48
N ALA A 185 10.11 -13.69 0.46
CA ALA A 185 9.17 -12.75 1.05
C ALA A 185 9.91 -11.90 2.08
N ILE A 186 9.78 -10.59 1.98
CA ILE A 186 10.49 -9.60 2.80
C ILE A 186 9.45 -8.74 3.51
N PRO A 187 9.41 -8.72 4.85
CA PRO A 187 8.51 -7.82 5.57
C PRO A 187 8.92 -6.37 5.31
N THR A 188 7.97 -5.57 4.85
CA THR A 188 8.14 -4.15 4.54
C THR A 188 7.01 -3.33 5.18
N PRO A 189 6.88 -3.36 6.53
CA PRO A 189 5.82 -2.66 7.25
C PRO A 189 5.90 -1.15 7.05
N GLY A 190 4.76 -0.48 7.27
CA GLY A 190 4.63 0.98 7.25
C GLY A 190 3.38 1.46 6.54
N HIS A 191 3.12 1.01 5.29
CA HIS A 191 1.83 1.23 4.64
C HIS A 191 0.73 0.47 5.37
N THR A 192 0.95 -0.82 5.62
CA THR A 192 0.24 -1.63 6.60
C THR A 192 1.24 -2.30 7.54
N ASN A 193 0.75 -2.82 8.69
CA ASN A 193 1.60 -3.46 9.70
C ASN A 193 2.21 -4.78 9.24
N GLY A 194 1.53 -5.48 8.35
CA GLY A 194 1.92 -6.80 7.85
C GLY A 194 2.32 -6.81 6.40
N HIS A 195 2.59 -5.65 5.80
CA HIS A 195 2.99 -5.57 4.40
C HIS A 195 4.23 -6.39 4.10
N TYR A 196 4.19 -7.15 2.99
CA TYR A 196 5.32 -7.89 2.44
C TYR A 196 5.60 -7.47 0.99
N SER A 197 6.88 -7.38 0.67
CA SER A 197 7.37 -7.35 -0.70
C SER A 197 7.96 -8.71 -1.07
N PHE A 198 7.99 -9.05 -2.36
CA PHE A 198 8.57 -10.32 -2.83
C PHE A 198 9.75 -10.04 -3.74
N TRP A 199 10.88 -10.68 -3.47
CA TRP A 199 12.12 -10.49 -4.22
C TRP A 199 12.53 -11.76 -4.96
N ASP A 200 12.77 -11.63 -6.26
CA ASP A 200 13.41 -12.64 -7.09
C ASP A 200 14.90 -12.30 -7.28
N PRO A 201 15.80 -12.92 -6.51
CA PRO A 201 17.24 -12.65 -6.62
C PRO A 201 17.84 -13.08 -7.97
N GLY A 202 17.27 -14.12 -8.60
CA GLY A 202 17.77 -14.66 -9.85
C GLY A 202 17.48 -13.76 -11.05
N ALA A 203 16.28 -13.22 -11.11
CA ALA A 203 15.86 -12.31 -12.18
C ALA A 203 16.02 -10.83 -11.81
N ARG A 204 16.42 -10.51 -10.57
CA ARG A 204 16.54 -9.14 -10.03
C ARG A 204 15.23 -8.35 -10.17
N LEU A 205 14.12 -8.97 -9.73
CA LEU A 205 12.80 -8.38 -9.73
C LEU A 205 12.35 -8.14 -8.29
N PHE A 206 11.72 -6.99 -8.03
CA PHE A 206 11.21 -6.66 -6.71
C PHE A 206 9.74 -6.23 -6.81
N PHE A 207 8.84 -7.11 -6.38
CA PHE A 207 7.41 -6.91 -6.30
C PHE A 207 7.10 -6.19 -5.00
N THR A 208 6.83 -4.91 -5.08
CA THR A 208 6.82 -4.04 -3.91
C THR A 208 5.44 -3.77 -3.34
N GLY A 209 4.36 -4.29 -3.95
CA GLY A 209 3.02 -3.90 -3.53
C GLY A 209 2.89 -2.38 -3.45
N ASP A 210 2.41 -1.90 -2.32
CA ASP A 210 2.27 -0.47 -2.04
C ASP A 210 3.43 0.12 -1.22
N HIS A 211 4.49 -0.66 -0.96
CA HIS A 211 5.65 -0.15 -0.26
C HIS A 211 6.44 0.88 -1.09
N VAL A 212 6.82 0.55 -2.32
CA VAL A 212 7.57 1.47 -3.21
C VAL A 212 6.74 1.74 -4.46
N LEU A 213 6.09 2.90 -4.51
CA LEU A 213 5.27 3.32 -5.64
C LEU A 213 6.02 4.32 -6.54
N PRO A 214 5.90 4.22 -7.88
CA PRO A 214 6.75 4.96 -8.82
C PRO A 214 6.41 6.46 -8.90
N ARG A 215 5.16 6.84 -8.63
CA ARG A 215 4.68 8.22 -8.87
C ARG A 215 4.09 8.91 -7.66
N ILE A 216 3.60 8.14 -6.70
CA ILE A 216 2.93 8.63 -5.49
C ILE A 216 3.65 8.07 -4.26
N THR A 217 3.32 8.57 -3.08
CA THR A 217 3.61 7.93 -1.79
C THR A 217 2.40 7.09 -1.40
N PRO A 218 2.57 5.92 -0.78
CA PRO A 218 1.46 5.22 -0.16
C PRO A 218 0.90 6.03 1.01
N TRP A 219 -0.34 5.79 1.36
CA TRP A 219 -0.89 6.33 2.59
C TRP A 219 -0.27 5.63 3.80
N ILE A 220 0.08 6.42 4.82
CA ILE A 220 0.70 5.93 6.05
C ILE A 220 -0.19 6.30 7.24
N GLY A 221 -0.40 5.36 8.16
CA GLY A 221 -1.12 5.61 9.42
C GLY A 221 -2.63 5.31 9.38
N LEU A 222 -3.13 4.61 8.35
CA LEU A 222 -4.54 4.23 8.21
C LEU A 222 -4.90 2.91 8.90
N GLU A 223 -4.00 2.33 9.66
CA GLU A 223 -4.20 1.03 10.27
C GLU A 223 -5.28 0.99 11.35
N THR A 224 -6.03 -0.11 11.35
CA THR A 224 -7.06 -0.38 12.37
C THR A 224 -6.45 -0.68 13.73
N ALA A 225 -5.31 -1.40 13.75
CA ALA A 225 -4.60 -1.76 14.97
C ALA A 225 -3.55 -0.69 15.32
N ALA A 226 -3.82 0.08 16.38
CA ALA A 226 -2.88 1.08 16.91
C ALA A 226 -1.66 0.42 17.57
N GLY A 227 -0.54 1.11 17.63
CA GLY A 227 0.56 0.77 18.53
C GLY A 227 1.96 0.75 17.92
N ARG A 228 2.13 1.14 16.68
CA ARG A 228 3.44 1.24 16.03
C ARG A 228 3.67 2.66 15.51
N LEU A 229 4.89 2.91 15.04
CA LEU A 229 5.30 4.15 14.40
C LEU A 229 5.28 3.95 12.87
N PRO A 230 4.11 4.01 12.21
CA PRO A 230 3.96 3.52 10.84
C PRO A 230 4.90 4.22 9.84
N LEU A 231 5.12 5.53 9.98
CA LEU A 231 6.09 6.23 9.14
C LEU A 231 7.55 5.85 9.50
N GLY A 232 7.84 5.57 10.77
CA GLY A 232 9.14 5.06 11.20
C GLY A 232 9.42 3.68 10.60
N ASP A 233 8.45 2.78 10.67
CA ASP A 233 8.51 1.45 10.06
C ASP A 233 8.67 1.54 8.53
N TYR A 234 7.93 2.44 7.87
CA TYR A 234 8.03 2.68 6.45
C TYR A 234 9.43 3.16 6.02
N LEU A 235 9.98 4.14 6.75
CA LEU A 235 11.34 4.64 6.49
C LEU A 235 12.40 3.55 6.71
N ALA A 236 12.26 2.73 7.76
CA ALA A 236 13.15 1.60 7.99
C ALA A 236 13.06 0.56 6.87
N SER A 237 11.84 0.28 6.37
CA SER A 237 11.61 -0.62 5.24
C SER A 237 12.20 -0.07 3.93
N LEU A 238 12.14 1.24 3.68
CA LEU A 238 12.80 1.88 2.53
C LEU A 238 14.33 1.79 2.63
N LEU A 239 14.89 1.98 3.84
CA LEU A 239 16.33 1.80 4.08
C LEU A 239 16.75 0.35 3.87
N LEU A 240 15.92 -0.64 4.26
CA LEU A 240 16.17 -2.04 3.98
C LEU A 240 16.31 -2.30 2.46
N VAL A 241 15.44 -1.71 1.62
CA VAL A 241 15.55 -1.82 0.16
C VAL A 241 16.92 -1.35 -0.33
N GLN A 242 17.47 -0.29 0.24
CA GLN A 242 18.79 0.24 -0.13
C GLN A 242 19.96 -0.68 0.27
N THR A 243 19.75 -1.59 1.21
CA THR A 243 20.78 -2.59 1.59
C THR A 243 20.78 -3.81 0.67
N MET A 244 19.73 -3.97 -0.15
CA MET A 244 19.56 -5.09 -1.06
C MET A 244 20.27 -4.81 -2.41
N PRO A 245 20.64 -5.85 -3.18
CA PRO A 245 21.03 -5.66 -4.57
C PRO A 245 19.92 -5.01 -5.36
N ASP A 246 20.23 -3.95 -6.12
CA ASP A 246 19.22 -3.22 -6.90
C ASP A 246 18.50 -4.14 -7.89
N ALA A 247 17.21 -3.93 -8.03
CA ALA A 247 16.30 -4.75 -8.82
C ALA A 247 15.30 -3.87 -9.57
N GLN A 248 14.71 -4.42 -10.63
CA GLN A 248 13.61 -3.78 -11.32
C GLN A 248 12.42 -3.65 -10.36
N LEU A 249 11.87 -2.45 -10.24
CA LEU A 249 10.70 -2.14 -9.42
C LEU A 249 9.42 -2.61 -10.11
N LEU A 250 8.70 -3.50 -9.47
CA LEU A 250 7.39 -4.03 -9.89
C LEU A 250 6.33 -3.62 -8.86
N PRO A 251 5.74 -2.42 -8.98
CA PRO A 251 4.80 -1.86 -8.01
C PRO A 251 3.38 -2.33 -8.26
N ALA A 252 2.53 -2.29 -7.23
CA ALA A 252 1.10 -2.55 -7.42
C ALA A 252 0.42 -1.44 -8.23
N HIS A 253 0.80 -0.18 -8.05
CA HIS A 253 0.20 0.93 -8.78
C HIS A 253 1.24 1.74 -9.55
N GLY A 254 0.97 1.95 -10.84
CA GLY A 254 1.84 2.71 -11.74
C GLY A 254 2.72 1.82 -12.63
N PRO A 255 3.58 2.43 -13.46
CA PRO A 255 4.49 1.71 -14.33
C PRO A 255 5.64 1.04 -13.55
N THR A 256 6.21 -0.01 -14.09
CA THR A 256 7.47 -0.56 -13.63
C THR A 256 8.62 0.45 -13.79
N LEU A 257 9.63 0.38 -12.95
CA LEU A 257 10.84 1.21 -13.06
C LEU A 257 12.10 0.34 -13.05
N PRO A 258 13.20 0.80 -13.65
CA PRO A 258 14.43 0.01 -13.75
C PRO A 258 15.14 -0.22 -12.40
N SER A 259 14.87 0.60 -11.38
CA SER A 259 15.58 0.56 -10.09
C SER A 259 14.64 0.84 -8.92
N ALA A 260 14.53 -0.14 -8.03
CA ALA A 260 13.83 0.00 -6.77
C ALA A 260 14.62 0.86 -5.76
N ASP A 261 15.96 0.71 -5.72
CA ASP A 261 16.85 1.52 -4.87
C ASP A 261 16.73 3.01 -5.17
N THR A 262 16.82 3.38 -6.44
CA THR A 262 16.68 4.80 -6.85
C THR A 262 15.34 5.38 -6.39
N ARG A 263 14.25 4.62 -6.53
CA ARG A 263 12.93 5.10 -6.11
C ARG A 263 12.78 5.13 -4.60
N ALA A 264 13.28 4.15 -3.87
CA ALA A 264 13.29 4.14 -2.41
C ALA A 264 14.02 5.36 -1.84
N ARG A 265 15.18 5.73 -2.40
CA ARG A 265 15.94 6.94 -2.04
C ARG A 265 15.11 8.21 -2.22
N GLN A 266 14.42 8.36 -3.36
CA GLN A 266 13.55 9.52 -3.61
C GLN A 266 12.40 9.62 -2.58
N LEU A 267 11.86 8.47 -2.15
CA LEU A 267 10.81 8.44 -1.13
C LEU A 267 11.35 8.82 0.26
N ILE A 268 12.55 8.36 0.61
CA ILE A 268 13.24 8.77 1.85
C ILE A 268 13.46 10.28 1.86
N ASP A 269 14.01 10.84 0.78
CA ASP A 269 14.26 12.28 0.67
C ASP A 269 12.95 13.08 0.76
N HIS A 270 11.87 12.57 0.13
CA HIS A 270 10.55 13.18 0.23
C HIS A 270 10.07 13.28 1.67
N HIS A 271 10.14 12.16 2.42
CA HIS A 271 9.68 12.13 3.81
C HIS A 271 10.58 12.92 4.75
N HIS A 272 11.90 12.96 4.53
CA HIS A 272 12.79 13.84 5.28
C HIS A 272 12.40 15.31 5.09
N GLY A 273 12.22 15.76 3.84
CA GLY A 273 11.76 17.12 3.57
C GLY A 273 10.32 17.39 4.11
N ARG A 274 9.48 16.34 4.23
CA ARG A 274 8.16 16.47 4.84
C ARG A 274 8.27 16.61 6.36
N LEU A 275 9.16 15.85 7.02
CA LEU A 275 9.47 15.97 8.45
C LEU A 275 9.99 17.38 8.80
N ASP A 276 10.90 17.93 8.00
CA ASP A 276 11.41 19.29 8.20
C ASP A 276 10.27 20.32 8.14
N ARG A 277 9.44 20.28 7.10
CA ARG A 277 8.28 21.17 6.99
C ARG A 277 7.27 20.99 8.12
N THR A 278 7.05 19.76 8.57
CA THR A 278 6.16 19.47 9.71
C THR A 278 6.73 20.05 10.99
N LEU A 279 8.02 19.89 11.24
CA LEU A 279 8.72 20.50 12.36
C LEU A 279 8.60 22.02 12.32
N ASP A 280 8.80 22.66 11.16
CA ASP A 280 8.67 24.11 11.00
C ASP A 280 7.24 24.64 11.25
N ALA A 281 6.24 23.79 11.04
CA ALA A 281 4.84 24.13 11.31
C ALA A 281 4.45 24.00 12.80
N VAL A 282 5.26 23.33 13.65
CA VAL A 282 5.03 23.25 15.10
C VAL A 282 5.51 24.53 15.77
N SER A 283 4.69 25.12 16.64
CA SER A 283 5.06 26.32 17.42
C SER A 283 5.57 25.94 18.81
N SER A 284 6.11 26.93 19.53
CA SER A 284 6.46 26.78 20.96
C SER A 284 5.23 26.71 21.90
N HIS A 285 4.07 27.07 21.38
CA HIS A 285 2.78 26.91 22.08
C HIS A 285 2.13 25.64 21.53
N GLY A 286 1.50 24.85 22.37
CA GLY A 286 0.87 23.61 21.96
C GLY A 286 -0.10 23.80 20.77
N VAL A 287 0.08 22.99 19.73
CA VAL A 287 -0.78 22.97 18.52
C VAL A 287 -1.25 21.57 18.24
N THR A 288 -2.45 21.42 17.68
CA THR A 288 -2.97 20.11 17.28
C THR A 288 -2.36 19.65 15.94
N ALA A 289 -2.40 18.35 15.66
CA ALA A 289 -2.01 17.87 14.33
C ALA A 289 -2.88 18.46 13.22
N PHE A 290 -4.14 18.75 13.50
CA PHE A 290 -5.06 19.45 12.59
C PHE A 290 -4.56 20.87 12.26
N ASP A 291 -4.12 21.65 13.26
CA ASP A 291 -3.53 22.97 13.05
C ASP A 291 -2.26 22.89 12.19
N VAL A 292 -1.41 21.90 12.46
CA VAL A 292 -0.20 21.66 11.67
C VAL A 292 -0.55 21.31 10.23
N ALA A 293 -1.54 20.41 10.00
CA ALA A 293 -2.00 20.06 8.67
C ALA A 293 -2.50 21.27 7.86
N HIS A 294 -3.12 22.25 8.51
CA HIS A 294 -3.54 23.51 7.88
C HIS A 294 -2.38 24.42 7.48
N ARG A 295 -1.25 24.35 8.18
CA ARG A 295 -0.04 25.14 7.86
C ARG A 295 0.78 24.51 6.73
N LEU A 296 0.65 23.19 6.54
CA LEU A 296 1.36 22.45 5.51
C LEU A 296 0.77 22.67 4.11
N ARG A 297 1.58 22.35 3.10
CA ARG A 297 1.19 22.31 1.70
C ARG A 297 1.05 20.87 1.23
N TRP A 298 0.06 20.64 0.38
CA TRP A 298 -0.37 19.32 -0.05
C TRP A 298 -0.32 19.21 -1.57
N THR A 299 -0.08 18.03 -2.04
CA THR A 299 0.04 17.68 -3.45
C THR A 299 1.18 18.43 -4.16
N ARG A 300 1.48 18.05 -5.39
CA ARG A 300 2.45 18.76 -6.24
C ARG A 300 1.97 20.16 -6.68
N ARG A 301 0.70 20.48 -6.45
CA ARG A 301 0.09 21.78 -6.77
C ARG A 301 0.14 22.78 -5.62
N ASP A 302 0.84 22.42 -4.54
CA ASP A 302 1.01 23.31 -3.36
C ASP A 302 -0.31 23.79 -2.74
N GLN A 303 -1.31 22.91 -2.70
CA GLN A 303 -2.63 23.21 -2.20
C GLN A 303 -2.66 23.31 -0.67
N ARG A 304 -3.56 24.12 -0.10
CA ARG A 304 -3.87 24.11 1.33
C ARG A 304 -4.80 22.93 1.66
N LEU A 305 -4.87 22.55 2.95
CA LEU A 305 -5.75 21.47 3.40
C LEU A 305 -7.21 21.71 2.96
N GLY A 306 -7.70 22.95 3.08
CA GLY A 306 -9.06 23.35 2.69
C GLY A 306 -9.33 23.27 1.18
N ASP A 307 -8.30 23.34 0.34
CA ASP A 307 -8.40 23.27 -1.12
C ASP A 307 -8.43 21.80 -1.63
N LEU A 308 -8.09 20.84 -0.77
CA LEU A 308 -8.19 19.43 -1.11
C LEU A 308 -9.67 19.01 -1.25
N PRO A 309 -9.97 18.04 -2.14
CA PRO A 309 -11.26 17.36 -2.13
C PRO A 309 -11.61 16.87 -0.72
N ALA A 310 -12.87 17.05 -0.31
CA ALA A 310 -13.30 16.74 1.05
C ALA A 310 -12.89 15.32 1.53
N PRO A 311 -13.03 14.25 0.72
CA PRO A 311 -12.64 12.91 1.14
C PRO A 311 -11.13 12.74 1.40
N LEU A 312 -10.27 13.62 0.90
CA LEU A 312 -8.81 13.51 1.06
C LEU A 312 -8.27 14.25 2.29
N ARG A 313 -9.05 15.14 2.88
CA ARG A 313 -8.62 15.95 4.04
C ARG A 313 -8.29 15.10 5.27
N PRO A 314 -9.12 14.09 5.65
CA PRO A 314 -8.79 13.21 6.76
C PRO A 314 -7.43 12.49 6.57
N TYR A 315 -7.13 12.01 5.39
CA TYR A 315 -5.85 11.33 5.09
C TYR A 315 -4.66 12.27 5.27
N ALA A 316 -4.79 13.54 4.88
CA ALA A 316 -3.76 14.55 5.10
C ALA A 316 -3.50 14.80 6.60
N VAL A 317 -4.55 14.81 7.43
CA VAL A 317 -4.40 14.93 8.89
C VAL A 317 -3.72 13.70 9.48
N ILE A 318 -4.13 12.50 9.09
CA ILE A 318 -3.53 11.22 9.55
C ILE A 318 -2.05 11.15 9.15
N GLU A 319 -1.70 11.53 7.92
CA GLU A 319 -0.30 11.63 7.48
C GLU A 319 0.49 12.63 8.33
N THR A 320 -0.12 13.76 8.73
CA THR A 320 0.51 14.74 9.63
C THR A 320 0.78 14.12 11.00
N VAL A 321 -0.16 13.37 11.57
CA VAL A 321 0.04 12.65 12.84
C VAL A 321 1.23 11.70 12.72
N ALA A 322 1.31 10.90 11.64
CA ALA A 322 2.42 9.96 11.44
C ALA A 322 3.79 10.66 11.39
N HIS A 323 3.88 11.87 10.79
CA HIS A 323 5.11 12.65 10.78
C HIS A 323 5.42 13.27 12.15
N LEU A 324 4.41 13.76 12.87
CA LEU A 324 4.58 14.30 14.24
C LEU A 324 5.04 13.21 15.21
N ASP A 325 4.48 12.01 15.13
CA ASP A 325 4.86 10.89 15.97
C ASP A 325 6.34 10.51 15.75
N VAL A 326 6.85 10.55 14.52
CA VAL A 326 8.30 10.38 14.24
C VAL A 326 9.13 11.51 14.84
N LEU A 327 8.65 12.76 14.80
CA LEU A 327 9.36 13.90 15.40
C LEU A 327 9.37 13.80 16.92
N VAL A 328 8.32 13.28 17.55
CA VAL A 328 8.25 12.99 18.99
C VAL A 328 9.24 11.88 19.36
N ASP A 329 9.25 10.77 18.62
CA ASP A 329 10.18 9.66 18.83
C ASP A 329 11.66 10.11 18.73
N ARG A 330 11.94 11.05 17.82
CA ARG A 330 13.28 11.68 17.68
C ARG A 330 13.60 12.74 18.74
N GLY A 331 12.67 13.06 19.63
CA GLY A 331 12.83 14.10 20.64
C GLY A 331 12.87 15.55 20.10
N ALA A 332 12.49 15.75 18.82
CA ALA A 332 12.44 17.07 18.19
C ALA A 332 11.16 17.85 18.53
N VAL A 333 10.11 17.16 18.95
CA VAL A 333 8.81 17.70 19.33
C VAL A 333 8.36 17.02 20.64
N GLN A 334 7.76 17.79 21.54
CA GLN A 334 7.08 17.27 22.71
C GLN A 334 5.59 17.13 22.46
N VAL A 335 4.93 16.18 23.11
CA VAL A 335 3.50 16.00 23.04
C VAL A 335 2.90 15.87 24.42
N VAL A 336 1.77 16.56 24.64
CA VAL A 336 0.96 16.48 25.87
C VAL A 336 -0.48 16.24 25.44
N GLU A 337 -1.17 15.31 26.11
CA GLU A 337 -2.60 15.09 25.88
C GLU A 337 -3.44 15.96 26.82
N SER A 338 -4.43 16.65 26.27
CA SER A 338 -5.44 17.42 27.00
C SER A 338 -6.83 17.11 26.42
N ASP A 339 -7.73 16.62 27.26
CA ASP A 339 -9.10 16.25 26.89
C ASP A 339 -9.19 15.33 25.68
N GLY A 340 -8.26 14.36 25.56
CA GLY A 340 -8.20 13.40 24.47
C GLY A 340 -7.60 13.96 23.17
N VAL A 341 -7.10 15.19 23.16
CA VAL A 341 -6.42 15.82 22.02
C VAL A 341 -4.93 15.95 22.30
N ALA A 342 -4.09 15.57 21.34
CA ALA A 342 -2.65 15.72 21.41
C ALA A 342 -2.24 17.17 21.02
N LEU A 343 -1.47 17.81 21.89
CA LEU A 343 -0.88 19.11 21.67
C LEU A 343 0.65 18.96 21.52
N TYR A 344 1.15 19.40 20.39
CA TYR A 344 2.56 19.29 20.00
C TYR A 344 3.26 20.64 20.16
N SER A 345 4.48 20.65 20.73
CA SER A 345 5.30 21.86 20.91
C SER A 345 6.78 21.59 20.69
N ARG A 346 7.53 22.65 20.30
CA ARG A 346 9.00 22.64 20.26
C ARG A 346 9.58 23.01 21.61
#